data_deac2434d35a27d9af054c5e3b6a8bdc
#
_entry.id   deac2434d35a27d9af054c5e3b6a8bdc
#
_cell.length_a   1.000
_cell.length_b   1.000
_cell.length_c   1.000
_cell.angle_alpha   90.00
_cell.angle_beta   90.00
_cell.angle_gamma   90.00
#
_symmetry.space_group_name_H-M   'P 1'
#
loop_
_entity.id
_entity.type
_entity.pdbx_description
1 polymer ?
#
loop_
_entity_poly.entity_id
_entity_poly.type
_entity_poly.pdbx_seq_one_letter_code
_entity_poly.pdbx_strand_id
1 'polypeptide(L)'
;MGLVGVAMTLAACDDPAIRLSYRPVVGTRTSYELRVAASSVTDLEGEPRQSRNDSFVLRSDQDVKEASGGEDAQVAVRLSGPGQTPRNFVVRLDRAGQLATVETVEGVPSSTLGNLGISELLPSAAGALPQYALRPGDRWRISQSLRIGEEPAGRLVGWGRLASLGVADGTKQAVVDTEVALPVDRTTTGETGGTIRLVGAVHTVMHVTQRVKDGVVLAATARSVGRYKVTLSPPTIDGGPPLDGTLTVIVSSTTKAR
;
A
#
# COMPACT_ATOMS: atom_id res chain seq x y z
N MET A 1 -45.98 23.99 41.89
CA MET A 1 -44.66 24.05 41.26
C MET A 1 -44.45 22.75 40.49
N GLY A 2 -44.72 22.75 39.21
CA GLY A 2 -44.58 21.55 38.36
C GLY A 2 -43.27 21.61 37.60
N LEU A 3 -42.38 20.63 37.77
CA LEU A 3 -41.18 20.44 37.00
C LEU A 3 -41.55 19.77 35.66
N VAL A 4 -41.44 20.54 34.57
CA VAL A 4 -41.54 19.99 33.22
C VAL A 4 -40.15 19.46 32.85
N GLY A 5 -40.01 18.14 32.89
CA GLY A 5 -38.81 17.42 32.40
C GLY A 5 -38.81 17.45 30.88
N VAL A 6 -37.90 18.22 30.29
CA VAL A 6 -37.60 18.16 28.84
C VAL A 6 -36.78 16.90 28.58
N ALA A 7 -37.40 15.85 28.07
CA ALA A 7 -36.72 14.69 27.54
C ALA A 7 -36.05 15.11 26.20
N MET A 8 -34.75 15.37 26.24
CA MET A 8 -33.93 15.43 25.01
C MET A 8 -33.82 14.02 24.42
N THR A 9 -34.66 13.73 23.45
CA THR A 9 -34.45 12.58 22.56
C THR A 9 -33.18 12.89 21.69
N LEU A 10 -32.05 12.29 22.06
CA LEU A 10 -30.91 12.14 21.20
C LEU A 10 -31.35 11.30 20.00
N ALA A 11 -31.77 11.94 18.92
CA ALA A 11 -31.88 11.28 17.63
C ALA A 11 -30.47 10.83 17.26
N ALA A 12 -30.20 9.54 17.51
CA ALA A 12 -29.06 8.87 16.90
C ALA A 12 -29.26 8.99 15.37
N CYS A 13 -28.55 9.90 14.71
CA CYS A 13 -28.46 9.91 13.27
C CYS A 13 -27.82 8.57 12.87
N ASP A 14 -28.67 7.62 12.50
CA ASP A 14 -28.24 6.33 11.98
C ASP A 14 -27.63 6.61 10.60
N ASP A 15 -26.30 6.80 10.56
CA ASP A 15 -25.59 7.05 9.31
C ASP A 15 -25.88 5.89 8.36
N PRO A 16 -26.39 6.16 7.16
CA PRO A 16 -26.78 5.11 6.24
C PRO A 16 -25.56 4.26 5.89
N ALA A 17 -25.74 2.94 5.92
CA ALA A 17 -24.70 2.03 5.47
C ALA A 17 -24.34 2.33 4.00
N ILE A 18 -23.07 2.43 3.70
CA ILE A 18 -22.57 2.73 2.36
C ILE A 18 -21.75 1.56 1.82
N ARG A 19 -21.82 1.34 0.51
CA ARG A 19 -20.90 0.45 -0.17
C ARG A 19 -19.73 1.27 -0.73
N LEU A 20 -18.54 1.02 -0.20
CA LEU A 20 -17.32 1.54 -0.76
C LEU A 20 -16.90 0.63 -1.92
N SER A 21 -16.55 1.22 -3.05
CA SER A 21 -16.05 0.48 -4.21
C SER A 21 -15.22 1.41 -5.07
N TYR A 22 -14.20 0.86 -5.69
CA TYR A 22 -13.44 1.53 -6.72
C TYR A 22 -14.19 1.37 -8.04
N ARG A 23 -14.63 2.47 -8.63
CA ARG A 23 -15.39 2.54 -9.88
C ARG A 23 -14.73 3.52 -10.83
N PRO A 24 -13.54 3.20 -11.31
CA PRO A 24 -12.84 4.10 -12.20
C PRO A 24 -13.55 4.17 -13.55
N VAL A 25 -13.43 5.33 -14.17
CA VAL A 25 -13.91 5.54 -15.56
C VAL A 25 -12.68 5.49 -16.46
N VAL A 26 -12.75 4.73 -17.55
CA VAL A 26 -11.68 4.64 -18.56
C VAL A 26 -11.31 6.02 -19.07
N GLY A 27 -10.03 6.30 -19.18
CA GLY A 27 -9.48 7.60 -19.58
C GLY A 27 -9.41 8.61 -18.44
N THR A 28 -9.89 8.29 -17.22
CA THR A 28 -9.71 9.17 -16.08
C THR A 28 -8.24 9.17 -15.65
N ARG A 29 -7.72 10.37 -15.44
CA ARG A 29 -6.36 10.61 -14.92
C ARG A 29 -6.44 11.21 -13.54
N THR A 30 -5.62 10.69 -12.64
CA THR A 30 -5.46 11.23 -11.29
C THR A 30 -3.97 11.37 -11.00
N SER A 31 -3.57 12.56 -10.56
CA SER A 31 -2.19 12.82 -10.14
C SER A 31 -2.11 12.89 -8.63
N TYR A 32 -1.06 12.31 -8.08
CA TYR A 32 -0.77 12.33 -6.64
C TYR A 32 0.63 12.88 -6.38
N GLU A 33 0.76 13.62 -5.31
CA GLU A 33 2.05 13.90 -4.69
C GLU A 33 2.27 12.89 -3.56
N LEU A 34 3.41 12.21 -3.58
CA LEU A 34 3.85 11.27 -2.56
C LEU A 34 5.10 11.81 -1.89
N ARG A 35 5.07 11.87 -0.56
CA ARG A 35 6.26 12.14 0.26
C ARG A 35 6.60 10.86 0.97
N VAL A 36 7.81 10.40 0.81
CA VAL A 36 8.29 9.14 1.37
C VAL A 36 9.52 9.40 2.20
N ALA A 37 9.55 8.85 3.41
CA ALA A 37 10.72 8.76 4.25
C ALA A 37 10.99 7.29 4.55
N ALA A 38 12.18 6.82 4.25
CA ALA A 38 12.61 5.45 4.45
C ALA A 38 13.83 5.41 5.38
N SER A 39 13.85 4.48 6.30
CA SER A 39 15.03 4.16 7.09
C SER A 39 15.29 2.66 7.08
N SER A 40 16.54 2.26 7.03
CA SER A 40 16.93 0.86 7.15
C SER A 40 18.06 0.70 8.14
N VAL A 41 18.04 -0.42 8.84
CA VAL A 41 19.11 -0.85 9.74
C VAL A 41 19.44 -2.28 9.40
N THR A 42 20.69 -2.52 9.02
CA THR A 42 21.26 -3.84 8.73
C THR A 42 22.27 -4.19 9.82
N ASP A 43 22.15 -5.40 10.37
CA ASP A 43 23.03 -5.96 11.38
C ASP A 43 23.41 -7.37 10.95
N LEU A 44 24.63 -7.53 10.45
CA LEU A 44 25.19 -8.79 9.96
C LEU A 44 26.28 -9.28 10.92
N GLU A 45 26.36 -10.58 11.10
CA GLU A 45 27.39 -11.20 11.94
C GLU A 45 28.80 -10.85 11.45
N GLY A 46 29.60 -10.31 12.34
CA GLY A 46 30.99 -9.91 12.03
C GLY A 46 31.15 -8.58 11.34
N GLU A 47 30.08 -7.89 10.96
CA GLU A 47 30.12 -6.60 10.28
C GLU A 47 29.61 -5.46 11.17
N PRO A 48 30.11 -4.23 10.99
CA PRO A 48 29.55 -3.06 11.68
C PRO A 48 28.10 -2.84 11.28
N ARG A 49 27.25 -2.57 12.27
CA ARG A 49 25.86 -2.21 12.06
C ARG A 49 25.73 -0.99 11.15
N GLN A 50 24.95 -1.11 10.09
CA GLN A 50 24.74 -0.07 9.10
C GLN A 50 23.34 0.51 9.23
N SER A 51 23.23 1.84 9.10
CA SER A 51 21.94 2.53 9.04
C SER A 51 21.91 3.49 7.86
N ARG A 52 20.76 3.56 7.20
CA ARG A 52 20.52 4.46 6.09
C ARG A 52 19.17 5.15 6.27
N ASN A 53 19.12 6.45 5.95
CA ASN A 53 17.90 7.24 5.94
C ASN A 53 17.82 7.97 4.60
N ASP A 54 16.66 7.85 3.96
CA ASP A 54 16.37 8.51 2.68
C ASP A 54 15.01 9.21 2.78
N SER A 55 14.87 10.34 2.09
CA SER A 55 13.59 10.99 1.92
C SER A 55 13.46 11.55 0.51
N PHE A 56 12.28 11.42 -0.08
CA PHE A 56 12.06 11.89 -1.43
C PHE A 56 10.58 12.28 -1.64
N VAL A 57 10.35 13.10 -2.65
CA VAL A 57 9.03 13.47 -3.12
C VAL A 57 8.85 12.90 -4.51
N LEU A 58 7.78 12.14 -4.72
CA LEU A 58 7.42 11.56 -6.00
C LEU A 58 6.10 12.14 -6.48
N ARG A 59 5.91 12.13 -7.77
CA ARG A 59 4.63 12.31 -8.42
C ARG A 59 4.20 10.98 -9.02
N SER A 60 2.96 10.57 -8.75
CA SER A 60 2.32 9.42 -9.34
C SER A 60 1.19 9.89 -10.23
N ASP A 61 1.33 9.70 -11.54
CA ASP A 61 0.26 9.93 -12.49
C ASP A 61 -0.38 8.58 -12.83
N GLN A 62 -1.68 8.44 -12.55
CA GLN A 62 -2.45 7.23 -12.78
C GLN A 62 -3.42 7.47 -13.93
N ASP A 63 -3.48 6.53 -14.86
CA ASP A 63 -4.37 6.57 -16.03
C ASP A 63 -5.12 5.24 -16.13
N VAL A 64 -6.44 5.29 -16.05
CA VAL A 64 -7.30 4.10 -16.16
C VAL A 64 -7.39 3.68 -17.62
N LYS A 65 -6.79 2.54 -17.96
CA LYS A 65 -6.73 2.00 -19.32
C LYS A 65 -7.93 1.14 -19.65
N GLU A 66 -8.34 0.30 -18.70
CA GLU A 66 -9.48 -0.60 -18.84
C GLU A 66 -10.29 -0.62 -17.56
N ALA A 67 -11.58 -0.78 -17.68
CA ALA A 67 -12.49 -1.00 -16.57
C ALA A 67 -13.63 -1.92 -17.04
N SER A 68 -13.66 -3.12 -16.53
CA SER A 68 -14.71 -4.10 -16.87
C SER A 68 -15.87 -3.92 -15.93
N GLY A 69 -16.84 -3.08 -16.27
CA GLY A 69 -18.20 -2.96 -15.68
C GLY A 69 -18.41 -3.29 -14.19
N GLY A 70 -17.37 -3.25 -13.36
CA GLY A 70 -17.42 -3.54 -11.91
C GLY A 70 -16.63 -4.78 -11.47
N GLU A 71 -15.80 -5.39 -12.31
CA GLU A 71 -15.01 -6.56 -11.92
C GLU A 71 -13.54 -6.23 -11.66
N ASP A 72 -12.88 -5.53 -12.57
CA ASP A 72 -11.50 -5.09 -12.41
C ASP A 72 -11.18 -3.83 -13.22
N ALA A 73 -10.03 -3.21 -12.93
CA ALA A 73 -9.53 -2.08 -13.68
C ALA A 73 -8.02 -2.23 -13.92
N GLN A 74 -7.59 -1.97 -15.14
CA GLN A 74 -6.18 -1.82 -15.47
C GLN A 74 -5.79 -0.35 -15.37
N VAL A 75 -4.75 -0.08 -14.60
CA VAL A 75 -4.25 1.28 -14.34
C VAL A 75 -2.78 1.35 -14.72
N ALA A 76 -2.45 2.27 -15.63
CA ALA A 76 -1.08 2.64 -15.90
C ALA A 76 -0.65 3.69 -14.87
N VAL A 77 0.47 3.45 -14.20
CA VAL A 77 1.03 4.31 -13.17
C VAL A 77 2.41 4.77 -13.62
N ARG A 78 2.61 6.09 -13.66
CA ARG A 78 3.91 6.69 -13.91
C ARG A 78 4.40 7.36 -12.64
N LEU A 79 5.50 6.86 -12.08
CA LEU A 79 6.21 7.49 -10.97
C LEU A 79 7.35 8.34 -11.50
N SER A 80 7.44 9.58 -11.03
CA SER A 80 8.52 10.50 -11.34
C SER A 80 8.99 11.21 -10.08
N GLY A 81 10.28 11.46 -10.00
CA GLY A 81 10.92 12.22 -8.93
C GLY A 81 11.93 13.21 -9.48
N PRO A 82 12.36 14.22 -8.71
CA PRO A 82 13.38 15.16 -9.12
C PRO A 82 14.68 14.44 -9.51
N GLY A 83 15.17 14.68 -10.74
CA GLY A 83 16.42 14.12 -11.23
C GLY A 83 16.42 12.60 -11.44
N GLN A 84 15.25 11.95 -11.41
CA GLN A 84 15.12 10.51 -11.62
C GLN A 84 14.42 10.21 -12.95
N THR A 85 14.84 9.14 -13.62
CA THR A 85 14.12 8.62 -14.78
C THR A 85 12.73 8.15 -14.33
N PRO A 86 11.66 8.60 -15.00
CA PRO A 86 10.31 8.13 -14.68
C PRO A 86 10.22 6.61 -14.81
N ARG A 87 9.39 6.00 -13.95
CA ARG A 87 9.15 4.56 -13.93
C ARG A 87 7.70 4.29 -14.25
N ASN A 88 7.45 3.32 -15.08
CA ASN A 88 6.11 2.97 -15.51
C ASN A 88 5.73 1.58 -14.98
N PHE A 89 4.48 1.49 -14.52
CA PHE A 89 3.88 0.25 -14.04
C PHE A 89 2.54 0.07 -14.71
N VAL A 90 2.15 -1.14 -14.97
CA VAL A 90 0.77 -1.50 -15.27
C VAL A 90 0.28 -2.43 -14.18
N VAL A 91 -0.80 -2.06 -13.56
CA VAL A 91 -1.37 -2.80 -12.43
C VAL A 91 -2.83 -3.12 -12.71
N ARG A 92 -3.29 -4.24 -12.17
CA ARG A 92 -4.70 -4.60 -12.15
C ARG A 92 -5.24 -4.48 -10.73
N LEU A 93 -6.30 -3.69 -10.60
CA LEU A 93 -7.06 -3.53 -9.36
C LEU A 93 -8.37 -4.27 -9.50
N ASP A 94 -8.77 -5.02 -8.48
CA ASP A 94 -10.09 -5.63 -8.45
C ASP A 94 -11.19 -4.58 -8.17
N ARG A 95 -12.44 -4.99 -8.18
CA ARG A 95 -13.60 -4.12 -7.93
C ARG A 95 -13.65 -3.52 -6.52
N ALA A 96 -12.86 -4.04 -5.61
CA ALA A 96 -12.68 -3.47 -4.27
C ALA A 96 -11.53 -2.46 -4.24
N GLY A 97 -10.89 -2.18 -5.39
CA GLY A 97 -9.72 -1.32 -5.49
C GLY A 97 -8.45 -1.98 -4.96
N GLN A 98 -8.47 -3.32 -4.83
CA GLN A 98 -7.31 -4.08 -4.35
C GLN A 98 -6.35 -4.33 -5.49
N LEU A 99 -5.06 -4.23 -5.18
CA LEU A 99 -4.02 -4.66 -6.11
C LEU A 99 -4.10 -6.18 -6.30
N ALA A 100 -4.59 -6.62 -7.45
CA ALA A 100 -4.63 -8.02 -7.81
C ALA A 100 -3.32 -8.48 -8.45
N THR A 101 -2.79 -7.68 -9.38
CA THR A 101 -1.58 -8.03 -10.12
C THR A 101 -0.79 -6.77 -10.48
N VAL A 102 0.53 -6.85 -10.43
CA VAL A 102 1.45 -5.93 -11.13
C VAL A 102 1.82 -6.61 -12.44
N GLU A 103 1.25 -6.13 -13.55
CA GLU A 103 1.41 -6.77 -14.86
C GLU A 103 2.77 -6.47 -15.47
N THR A 104 3.19 -5.20 -15.40
CA THR A 104 4.50 -4.78 -15.90
C THR A 104 5.17 -3.80 -14.97
N VAL A 105 6.50 -3.85 -14.94
CA VAL A 105 7.37 -2.95 -14.20
C VAL A 105 8.51 -2.56 -15.11
N GLU A 106 8.48 -1.34 -15.65
CA GLU A 106 9.54 -0.84 -16.50
C GLU A 106 10.49 0.06 -15.71
N GLY A 107 11.80 -0.12 -15.91
CA GLY A 107 12.84 0.74 -15.36
C GLY A 107 13.02 0.64 -13.84
N VAL A 108 12.50 -0.41 -13.19
CA VAL A 108 12.68 -0.65 -11.76
C VAL A 108 13.63 -1.81 -11.55
N PRO A 109 14.80 -1.61 -10.95
CA PRO A 109 15.59 -2.72 -10.43
C PRO A 109 14.73 -3.47 -9.41
N SER A 110 14.74 -4.81 -9.46
CA SER A 110 14.01 -5.67 -8.50
C SER A 110 14.34 -5.35 -7.04
N SER A 111 15.56 -4.89 -6.77
CA SER A 111 16.00 -4.39 -5.46
C SER A 111 15.23 -3.16 -4.96
N THR A 112 14.69 -2.33 -5.84
CA THR A 112 13.95 -1.12 -5.47
C THR A 112 12.49 -1.44 -5.10
N LEU A 113 11.91 -2.50 -5.66
CA LEU A 113 10.57 -2.97 -5.28
C LEU A 113 10.52 -3.46 -3.83
N GLY A 114 11.63 -3.98 -3.30
CA GLY A 114 11.73 -4.37 -1.89
C GLY A 114 11.73 -3.19 -0.92
N ASN A 115 12.06 -1.97 -1.38
CA ASN A 115 12.17 -0.76 -0.57
C ASN A 115 10.91 0.13 -0.67
N LEU A 116 10.09 -0.06 -1.70
CA LEU A 116 8.82 0.64 -1.85
C LEU A 116 7.71 -0.31 -1.40
N GLY A 117 6.96 0.05 -0.38
CA GLY A 117 5.76 -0.67 0.01
C GLY A 117 4.68 -0.54 -1.08
N ILE A 118 3.72 -1.45 -1.09
CA ILE A 118 2.60 -1.42 -2.06
C ILE A 118 1.79 -0.13 -1.93
N SER A 119 1.71 0.42 -0.71
CA SER A 119 1.02 1.67 -0.40
C SER A 119 1.64 2.90 -1.08
N GLU A 120 2.96 2.92 -1.29
CA GLU A 120 3.65 4.01 -1.97
C GLU A 120 3.44 3.94 -3.48
N LEU A 121 3.32 2.73 -4.03
CA LEU A 121 3.04 2.54 -5.45
C LEU A 121 1.59 2.87 -5.79
N LEU A 122 0.67 2.50 -4.92
CA LEU A 122 -0.77 2.56 -5.16
C LEU A 122 -1.53 2.91 -3.88
N PRO A 123 -1.72 4.18 -3.57
CA PRO A 123 -2.54 4.60 -2.43
C PRO A 123 -3.97 4.04 -2.49
N SER A 124 -4.50 3.77 -3.68
CA SER A 124 -5.80 3.14 -3.88
C SER A 124 -5.84 1.64 -3.54
N ALA A 125 -4.69 0.96 -3.51
CA ALA A 125 -4.62 -0.45 -3.11
C ALA A 125 -4.62 -0.64 -1.58
N ALA A 126 -4.68 0.42 -0.85
CA ALA A 126 -4.45 0.49 0.59
C ALA A 126 -5.54 -0.13 1.47
N GLY A 127 -6.43 -0.86 0.96
CA GLY A 127 -7.42 -1.49 1.82
C GLY A 127 -8.43 -2.24 1.03
N ALA A 128 -8.23 -3.53 0.97
CA ALA A 128 -9.20 -4.50 0.54
C ALA A 128 -10.60 -4.14 1.04
N LEU A 129 -11.38 -3.40 0.23
CA LEU A 129 -12.73 -2.99 0.60
C LEU A 129 -13.68 -4.19 0.52
N PRO A 130 -14.56 -4.39 1.49
CA PRO A 130 -15.52 -5.48 1.43
C PRO A 130 -16.63 -5.20 0.42
N GLN A 131 -17.27 -6.26 -0.05
CA GLN A 131 -18.35 -6.16 -1.03
C GLN A 131 -19.72 -5.79 -0.44
N TYR A 132 -19.84 -5.78 0.88
CA TYR A 132 -21.07 -5.40 1.59
C TYR A 132 -21.05 -3.93 2.02
N ALA A 133 -22.23 -3.44 2.41
CA ALA A 133 -22.35 -2.08 2.92
C ALA A 133 -21.78 -1.96 4.34
N LEU A 134 -21.12 -0.85 4.62
CA LEU A 134 -20.45 -0.54 5.87
C LEU A 134 -21.10 0.67 6.55
N ARG A 135 -21.10 0.67 7.87
CA ARG A 135 -21.35 1.82 8.73
C ARG A 135 -20.05 2.28 9.40
N PRO A 136 -19.94 3.54 9.81
CA PRO A 136 -18.84 3.98 10.64
C PRO A 136 -18.64 3.05 11.86
N GLY A 137 -17.40 2.61 12.07
CA GLY A 137 -17.04 1.64 13.11
C GLY A 137 -16.94 0.18 12.63
N ASP A 138 -17.59 -0.18 11.52
CA ASP A 138 -17.55 -1.54 10.99
C ASP A 138 -16.13 -1.96 10.61
N ARG A 139 -15.81 -3.23 10.89
CA ARG A 139 -14.53 -3.86 10.59
C ARG A 139 -14.71 -5.02 9.61
N TRP A 140 -13.68 -5.28 8.82
CA TRP A 140 -13.64 -6.44 7.92
C TRP A 140 -12.25 -7.07 7.89
N ARG A 141 -12.22 -8.34 7.53
CA ARG A 141 -10.98 -9.08 7.33
C ARG A 141 -10.45 -8.86 5.91
N ILE A 142 -9.15 -8.65 5.83
CA ILE A 142 -8.41 -8.57 4.56
C ILE A 142 -7.65 -9.89 4.40
N SER A 143 -7.79 -10.52 3.23
CA SER A 143 -7.06 -11.74 2.89
C SER A 143 -6.98 -11.84 1.38
N GLN A 144 -5.84 -11.46 0.81
CA GLN A 144 -5.67 -11.33 -0.63
C GLN A 144 -4.31 -11.87 -1.07
N SER A 145 -4.30 -12.63 -2.17
CA SER A 145 -3.07 -13.05 -2.83
C SER A 145 -2.57 -11.91 -3.72
N LEU A 146 -1.27 -11.61 -3.60
CA LEU A 146 -0.58 -10.67 -4.47
C LEU A 146 0.25 -11.42 -5.49
N ARG A 147 0.35 -10.86 -6.69
CA ARG A 147 1.20 -11.38 -7.76
C ARG A 147 2.05 -10.24 -8.33
N ILE A 148 3.27 -10.56 -8.74
CA ILE A 148 4.14 -9.67 -9.51
C ILE A 148 4.47 -10.40 -10.80
N GLY A 149 3.87 -9.97 -11.91
CA GLY A 149 3.85 -10.76 -13.13
C GLY A 149 3.12 -12.09 -12.89
N GLU A 150 3.75 -13.20 -13.27
CA GLU A 150 3.21 -14.53 -13.05
C GLU A 150 3.56 -15.13 -11.67
N GLU A 151 4.51 -14.53 -10.95
CA GLU A 151 5.00 -15.06 -9.68
C GLU A 151 4.12 -14.64 -8.49
N PRO A 152 3.83 -15.57 -7.55
CA PRO A 152 3.18 -15.24 -6.30
C PRO A 152 4.08 -14.33 -5.46
N ALA A 153 3.61 -13.13 -5.11
CA ALA A 153 4.34 -12.21 -4.23
C ALA A 153 4.06 -12.44 -2.74
N GLY A 154 3.03 -13.24 -2.43
CA GLY A 154 2.62 -13.55 -1.07
C GLY A 154 1.12 -13.33 -0.85
N ARG A 155 0.69 -13.44 0.39
CA ARG A 155 -0.70 -13.19 0.80
C ARG A 155 -0.76 -12.05 1.80
N LEU A 156 -1.43 -10.98 1.41
CA LEU A 156 -1.74 -9.86 2.29
C LEU A 156 -2.84 -10.28 3.24
N VAL A 157 -2.63 -10.15 4.55
CA VAL A 157 -3.61 -10.50 5.59
C VAL A 157 -3.73 -9.37 6.60
N GLY A 158 -4.94 -9.13 7.10
CA GLY A 158 -5.14 -8.06 8.07
C GLY A 158 -6.59 -7.68 8.28
N TRP A 159 -6.82 -6.42 8.65
CA TRP A 159 -8.11 -5.85 8.97
C TRP A 159 -8.25 -4.46 8.38
N GLY A 160 -9.48 -4.13 7.96
CA GLY A 160 -9.90 -2.79 7.62
C GLY A 160 -11.03 -2.32 8.55
N ARG A 161 -11.20 -1.00 8.64
CA ARG A 161 -12.27 -0.35 9.39
C ARG A 161 -12.73 0.89 8.64
N LEU A 162 -14.05 1.08 8.52
CA LEU A 162 -14.62 2.38 8.16
C LEU A 162 -14.60 3.27 9.40
N ALA A 163 -13.66 4.20 9.49
CA ALA A 163 -13.48 5.06 10.65
C ALA A 163 -14.56 6.13 10.73
N SER A 164 -14.87 6.80 9.62
CA SER A 164 -15.89 7.85 9.55
C SER A 164 -16.43 8.07 8.15
N LEU A 165 -17.58 8.74 8.09
CA LEU A 165 -18.17 9.33 6.89
C LEU A 165 -18.32 10.84 7.12
N GLY A 166 -18.15 11.63 6.06
CA GLY A 166 -18.29 13.06 6.14
C GLY A 166 -18.52 13.69 4.76
N VAL A 167 -18.69 15.01 4.76
CA VAL A 167 -18.75 15.82 3.56
C VAL A 167 -17.70 16.91 3.69
N ALA A 168 -16.80 17.00 2.72
CA ALA A 168 -15.84 18.10 2.59
C ALA A 168 -15.88 18.61 1.15
N ASP A 169 -15.89 19.93 0.99
CA ASP A 169 -15.98 20.61 -0.32
C ASP A 169 -17.14 20.08 -1.20
N GLY A 170 -18.31 19.84 -0.58
CA GLY A 170 -19.49 19.30 -1.25
C GLY A 170 -19.39 17.83 -1.68
N THR A 171 -18.28 17.14 -1.35
CA THR A 171 -18.03 15.76 -1.74
C THR A 171 -18.15 14.83 -0.55
N LYS A 172 -18.97 13.76 -0.67
CA LYS A 172 -19.04 12.70 0.33
C LYS A 172 -17.71 11.93 0.36
N GLN A 173 -17.13 11.84 1.55
CA GLN A 173 -15.83 11.19 1.80
C GLN A 173 -15.98 10.12 2.87
N ALA A 174 -15.17 9.08 2.74
CA ALA A 174 -15.02 8.03 3.73
C ALA A 174 -13.57 7.97 4.21
N VAL A 175 -13.38 7.78 5.49
CA VAL A 175 -12.08 7.53 6.09
C VAL A 175 -11.98 6.04 6.43
N VAL A 176 -10.95 5.41 5.92
CA VAL A 176 -10.68 3.97 6.06
C VAL A 176 -9.33 3.79 6.73
N ASP A 177 -9.32 3.04 7.82
CA ASP A 177 -8.11 2.57 8.48
C ASP A 177 -7.86 1.12 8.07
N THR A 178 -6.60 0.78 7.77
CA THR A 178 -6.21 -0.61 7.51
C THR A 178 -4.91 -0.96 8.22
N GLU A 179 -4.83 -2.21 8.64
CA GLU A 179 -3.64 -2.82 9.19
C GLU A 179 -3.44 -4.17 8.51
N VAL A 180 -2.34 -4.33 7.79
CA VAL A 180 -2.06 -5.51 6.99
C VAL A 180 -0.63 -6.01 7.19
N ALA A 181 -0.44 -7.30 7.00
CA ALA A 181 0.86 -7.95 7.00
C ALA A 181 1.06 -8.71 5.69
N LEU A 182 2.27 -8.64 5.16
CA LEU A 182 2.73 -9.40 4.00
C LEU A 182 3.94 -10.23 4.42
N PRO A 183 3.82 -11.56 4.52
CA PRO A 183 4.97 -12.44 4.70
C PRO A 183 5.90 -12.37 3.49
N VAL A 184 7.20 -12.40 3.75
CA VAL A 184 8.26 -12.33 2.74
C VAL A 184 9.19 -13.52 2.94
N ASP A 185 9.37 -14.33 1.91
CA ASP A 185 10.45 -15.31 1.77
C ASP A 185 10.96 -15.20 0.33
N ARG A 186 12.08 -14.53 0.17
CA ARG A 186 12.65 -14.22 -1.16
C ARG A 186 14.14 -14.49 -1.16
N THR A 187 14.60 -15.06 -2.28
CA THR A 187 16.01 -15.17 -2.61
C THR A 187 16.25 -14.36 -3.88
N THR A 188 17.24 -13.48 -3.85
CA THR A 188 17.66 -12.66 -4.99
C THR A 188 19.12 -12.95 -5.28
N THR A 189 19.48 -13.13 -6.55
CA THR A 189 20.86 -13.27 -6.97
C THR A 189 21.41 -11.90 -7.32
N GLY A 190 22.53 -11.52 -6.72
CA GLY A 190 23.26 -10.29 -7.05
C GLY A 190 24.02 -10.40 -8.37
N GLU A 191 24.49 -9.27 -8.89
CA GLU A 191 25.23 -9.19 -10.15
C GLU A 191 26.53 -10.03 -10.15
N THR A 192 27.12 -10.24 -8.97
CA THR A 192 28.34 -11.04 -8.77
C THR A 192 28.05 -12.54 -8.58
N GLY A 193 26.80 -12.98 -8.67
CA GLY A 193 26.40 -14.38 -8.48
C GLY A 193 26.17 -14.79 -7.03
N GLY A 194 26.42 -13.93 -6.05
CA GLY A 194 26.03 -14.14 -4.67
C GLY A 194 24.52 -14.05 -4.49
N THR A 195 23.97 -14.70 -3.44
CA THR A 195 22.55 -14.69 -3.16
C THR A 195 22.23 -13.98 -1.86
N ILE A 196 21.10 -13.26 -1.83
CA ILE A 196 20.52 -12.63 -0.65
C ILE A 196 19.17 -13.28 -0.39
N ARG A 197 19.02 -13.96 0.73
CA ARG A 197 17.73 -14.47 1.19
C ARG A 197 17.18 -13.56 2.28
N LEU A 198 15.92 -13.18 2.13
CA LEU A 198 15.14 -12.39 3.10
C LEU A 198 13.94 -13.21 3.56
N VAL A 199 13.83 -13.45 4.87
CA VAL A 199 12.70 -14.17 5.47
C VAL A 199 12.13 -13.32 6.60
N GLY A 200 10.85 -12.95 6.50
CA GLY A 200 10.22 -12.10 7.50
C GLY A 200 8.82 -11.66 7.13
N ALA A 201 8.46 -10.45 7.52
CA ALA A 201 7.19 -9.85 7.16
C ALA A 201 7.28 -8.33 7.11
N VAL A 202 6.42 -7.71 6.29
CA VAL A 202 6.11 -6.28 6.31
C VAL A 202 4.76 -6.07 6.98
N HIS A 203 4.70 -5.20 7.97
CA HIS A 203 3.47 -4.74 8.60
C HIS A 203 3.21 -3.31 8.16
N THR A 204 2.02 -3.03 7.64
CA THR A 204 1.63 -1.72 7.15
C THR A 204 0.34 -1.26 7.83
N VAL A 205 0.38 -0.05 8.38
CA VAL A 205 -0.80 0.67 8.90
C VAL A 205 -1.06 1.83 7.96
N MET A 206 -2.31 1.99 7.54
CA MET A 206 -2.73 3.05 6.62
C MET A 206 -3.99 3.75 7.09
N HIS A 207 -4.07 5.02 6.76
CA HIS A 207 -5.23 5.87 6.94
C HIS A 207 -5.53 6.54 5.60
N VAL A 208 -6.68 6.25 5.03
CA VAL A 208 -7.05 6.67 3.67
C VAL A 208 -8.34 7.46 3.70
N THR A 209 -8.33 8.65 3.11
CA THR A 209 -9.54 9.41 2.80
C THR A 209 -9.86 9.20 1.32
N GLN A 210 -11.06 8.71 1.05
CA GLN A 210 -11.49 8.44 -0.32
C GLN A 210 -12.88 9.03 -0.60
N ARG A 211 -13.13 9.33 -1.86
CA ARG A 211 -14.41 9.81 -2.34
C ARG A 211 -15.40 8.64 -2.42
N VAL A 212 -16.58 8.78 -1.80
CA VAL A 212 -17.59 7.70 -1.74
C VAL A 212 -18.14 7.34 -3.11
N LYS A 213 -18.26 8.31 -4.02
CA LYS A 213 -18.89 8.14 -5.34
C LYS A 213 -18.16 7.10 -6.21
N ASP A 214 -16.84 7.13 -6.22
CA ASP A 214 -16.01 6.36 -7.15
C ASP A 214 -14.80 5.67 -6.50
N GLY A 215 -14.60 5.87 -5.20
CA GLY A 215 -13.49 5.25 -4.46
C GLY A 215 -12.12 5.88 -4.75
N VAL A 216 -12.07 7.02 -5.43
CA VAL A 216 -10.81 7.74 -5.68
C VAL A 216 -10.22 8.21 -4.37
N VAL A 217 -8.96 7.90 -4.13
CA VAL A 217 -8.21 8.34 -2.94
C VAL A 217 -7.94 9.84 -3.05
N LEU A 218 -8.27 10.58 -2.01
CA LEU A 218 -8.01 12.02 -1.89
C LEU A 218 -6.74 12.29 -1.10
N ALA A 219 -6.54 11.53 -0.03
CA ALA A 219 -5.35 11.57 0.79
C ALA A 219 -5.10 10.21 1.44
N ALA A 220 -3.84 9.89 1.67
CA ALA A 220 -3.45 8.70 2.41
C ALA A 220 -2.19 8.97 3.24
N THR A 221 -2.10 8.31 4.38
CA THR A 221 -0.86 8.16 5.14
C THR A 221 -0.62 6.69 5.37
N ALA A 222 0.63 6.25 5.25
CA ALA A 222 1.01 4.87 5.52
C ALA A 222 2.32 4.80 6.29
N ARG A 223 2.44 3.76 7.12
CA ARG A 223 3.67 3.38 7.77
C ARG A 223 3.85 1.87 7.64
N SER A 224 4.93 1.47 6.98
CA SER A 224 5.33 0.09 6.79
C SER A 224 6.57 -0.22 7.62
N VAL A 225 6.58 -1.36 8.29
CA VAL A 225 7.74 -1.86 9.05
C VAL A 225 8.04 -3.27 8.57
N GLY A 226 9.14 -3.43 7.86
CA GLY A 226 9.69 -4.71 7.45
C GLY A 226 10.73 -5.19 8.45
N ARG A 227 10.65 -6.46 8.88
CA ARG A 227 11.67 -7.12 9.72
C ARG A 227 12.02 -8.45 9.08
N TYR A 228 13.31 -8.63 8.80
CA TYR A 228 13.79 -9.78 8.05
C TYR A 228 15.00 -10.41 8.74
N LYS A 229 15.07 -11.72 8.69
CA LYS A 229 16.34 -12.44 8.73
C LYS A 229 16.97 -12.35 7.36
N VAL A 230 18.26 -12.06 7.32
CA VAL A 230 19.05 -11.92 6.09
C VAL A 230 20.11 -12.98 6.09
N THR A 231 20.24 -13.71 4.99
CA THR A 231 21.38 -14.59 4.74
C THR A 231 22.03 -14.16 3.45
N LEU A 232 23.28 -13.73 3.52
CA LEU A 232 24.13 -13.39 2.38
C LEU A 232 25.02 -14.57 2.06
N SER A 233 24.83 -15.21 0.91
CA SER A 233 25.71 -16.29 0.44
C SER A 233 26.62 -15.73 -0.66
N PRO A 234 27.95 -15.80 -0.48
CA PRO A 234 28.90 -15.36 -1.50
C PRO A 234 28.78 -16.21 -2.78
N PRO A 235 29.29 -15.72 -3.93
CA PRO A 235 29.35 -16.55 -5.12
C PRO A 235 30.14 -17.83 -4.88
N THR A 236 29.72 -18.93 -5.51
CA THR A 236 30.34 -20.25 -5.35
C THR A 236 31.84 -20.29 -5.69
N ILE A 237 32.33 -19.31 -6.45
CA ILE A 237 33.74 -19.19 -6.87
C ILE A 237 34.62 -18.70 -5.70
N ASP A 238 34.10 -17.87 -4.80
CA ASP A 238 34.86 -17.28 -3.68
C ASP A 238 34.73 -18.04 -2.36
N GLY A 239 33.80 -18.98 -2.27
CA GLY A 239 33.69 -20.05 -1.26
C GLY A 239 33.69 -19.66 0.23
N GLY A 240 33.32 -18.42 0.58
CA GLY A 240 33.19 -17.99 1.96
C GLY A 240 31.90 -18.54 2.64
N PRO A 241 31.85 -18.61 3.98
CA PRO A 241 30.65 -18.97 4.69
C PRO A 241 29.55 -17.93 4.48
N PRO A 242 28.26 -18.31 4.50
CA PRO A 242 27.16 -17.37 4.52
C PRO A 242 27.24 -16.44 5.73
N LEU A 243 26.86 -15.17 5.57
CA LEU A 243 26.70 -14.19 6.64
C LEU A 243 25.22 -14.10 6.98
N ASP A 244 24.89 -14.37 8.23
CA ASP A 244 23.54 -14.20 8.74
C ASP A 244 23.37 -12.87 9.47
N GLY A 245 22.15 -12.40 9.54
CA GLY A 245 21.85 -11.15 10.23
C GLY A 245 20.40 -10.74 10.19
N THR A 246 20.15 -9.46 10.47
CA THR A 246 18.83 -8.87 10.45
C THR A 246 18.79 -7.59 9.62
N LEU A 247 17.65 -7.35 8.97
CA LEU A 247 17.33 -6.12 8.29
C LEU A 247 15.99 -5.59 8.81
N THR A 248 16.00 -4.36 9.30
CA THR A 248 14.76 -3.64 9.61
C THR A 248 14.62 -2.48 8.64
N VAL A 249 13.47 -2.38 7.99
CA VAL A 249 13.13 -1.27 7.08
C VAL A 249 11.86 -0.60 7.59
N ILE A 250 11.89 0.71 7.69
CA ILE A 250 10.71 1.53 8.04
C ILE A 250 10.48 2.50 6.90
N VAL A 251 9.27 2.48 6.35
CA VAL A 251 8.83 3.42 5.32
C VAL A 251 7.61 4.16 5.84
N SER A 252 7.63 5.48 5.75
CA SER A 252 6.47 6.33 6.05
C SER A 252 6.14 7.14 4.81
N SER A 253 4.88 7.19 4.43
CA SER A 253 4.45 7.95 3.26
C SER A 253 3.22 8.79 3.54
N THR A 254 3.13 9.90 2.82
CA THR A 254 1.92 10.71 2.71
C THR A 254 1.60 10.90 1.24
N THR A 255 0.35 10.72 0.89
CA THR A 255 -0.15 10.86 -0.48
C THR A 255 -1.29 11.88 -0.48
N LYS A 256 -1.32 12.75 -1.48
CA LYS A 256 -2.38 13.73 -1.67
C LYS A 256 -2.72 13.82 -3.16
N ALA A 257 -4.01 13.74 -3.50
CA ALA A 257 -4.48 14.03 -4.85
C ALA A 257 -4.29 15.53 -5.18
N ARG A 258 -3.97 15.81 -6.44
CA ARG A 258 -3.77 17.16 -7.00
C ARG A 258 -4.86 17.52 -7.99
#